data_a8490c03e97b5f6614b9840e7db03a57
#
_entry.id   a8490c03e97b5f6614b9840e7db03a57
#
_cell.length_a   1.000
_cell.length_b   1.000
_cell.length_c   1.000
_cell.angle_alpha   90.00
_cell.angle_beta   90.00
_cell.angle_gamma   90.00
#
_symmetry.space_group_name_H-M   'P 1'
#
loop_
_entity.id
_entity.type
_entity.pdbx_description
1 polymer ?
#
loop_
_entity_poly.entity_id
_entity_poly.type
_entity_poly.pdbx_seq_one_letter_code
_entity_poly.pdbx_strand_id
1 'polypeptide(L)'
;MEKLMIAGGHPLKGSVRISGAKNSAVALIPATILADSPVTIEGLPDISDVKILKELLEEIGGTVHFHEHTMTIDPSSMVSIPMPNGKVKKLRASYYLMGAMLGRFKKAVIGLPGGCHLGPRPIDQHIKGFEALGVQVTNEQGAIYLRADELRGARIYLDVVSVGATINIMLAAVRAKGRTIIENAAKEPEIIDVATLLTNMGARIKGAGTDVIRIDGVEHLHGCQHTIIPDRIEAGTYAILGAAVGEGILIDNVIPQHLESLLAKLREMGVQVEENDEQIFIGQAKKLKTVDIKTLVYPGFPTDLQQPFTSLLTKAEGASMVTDTIYSARFKHIDELRRMNASIKVEGRSAIINGVVQLQGAKVKASDLRAGAALVIAGLMAEGITEITGLEHIDRGYSNIVEKLQGLGATIWREGLSKEEMEQIKSM
;
A
#
# COMPACT_ATOMS: atom_id res chain seq x y z
N MET A 1 -22.32 11.01 3.95
CA MET A 1 -21.26 10.03 3.64
C MET A 1 -21.44 9.56 2.21
N GLU A 2 -20.40 9.54 1.40
CA GLU A 2 -20.49 9.00 0.04
C GLU A 2 -20.55 7.48 0.07
N LYS A 3 -21.22 6.91 -0.93
CA LYS A 3 -21.36 5.47 -1.17
C LYS A 3 -20.87 5.15 -2.57
N LEU A 4 -20.34 3.95 -2.75
CA LEU A 4 -20.02 3.39 -4.05
C LEU A 4 -21.10 2.39 -4.44
N MET A 5 -21.71 2.60 -5.58
CA MET A 5 -22.79 1.76 -6.11
C MET A 5 -22.25 0.95 -7.28
N ILE A 6 -22.48 -0.35 -7.28
CA ILE A 6 -22.03 -1.27 -8.32
C ILE A 6 -23.21 -2.13 -8.76
N ALA A 7 -23.58 -2.04 -10.03
CA ALA A 7 -24.48 -3.00 -10.68
C ALA A 7 -23.61 -4.09 -11.32
N GLY A 8 -23.54 -5.25 -10.67
CA GLY A 8 -22.66 -6.35 -11.06
C GLY A 8 -23.28 -7.30 -12.10
N GLY A 9 -22.57 -8.40 -12.36
CA GLY A 9 -23.00 -9.44 -13.27
C GLY A 9 -22.73 -9.16 -14.76
N HIS A 10 -21.97 -8.11 -15.06
CA HIS A 10 -21.59 -7.78 -16.44
C HIS A 10 -20.11 -8.05 -16.68
N PRO A 11 -19.75 -8.65 -17.83
CA PRO A 11 -18.35 -8.87 -18.18
C PRO A 11 -17.63 -7.54 -18.48
N LEU A 12 -16.37 -7.47 -18.09
CA LEU A 12 -15.51 -6.31 -18.33
C LEU A 12 -14.45 -6.62 -19.37
N LYS A 13 -14.10 -5.64 -20.19
CA LYS A 13 -13.05 -5.75 -21.21
C LYS A 13 -12.41 -4.39 -21.48
N GLY A 14 -11.23 -4.42 -22.05
CA GLY A 14 -10.51 -3.21 -22.44
C GLY A 14 -9.15 -3.12 -21.81
N SER A 15 -8.65 -1.91 -21.66
CA SER A 15 -7.34 -1.61 -21.13
C SER A 15 -7.44 -0.69 -19.91
N VAL A 16 -6.58 -0.93 -18.93
CA VAL A 16 -6.41 -0.08 -17.75
C VAL A 16 -4.94 0.24 -17.55
N ARG A 17 -4.64 1.54 -17.36
CA ARG A 17 -3.30 2.00 -17.05
C ARG A 17 -3.09 2.08 -15.55
N ILE A 18 -2.02 1.46 -15.07
CA ILE A 18 -1.68 1.41 -13.64
C ILE A 18 -1.01 2.72 -13.22
N SER A 19 -1.39 3.19 -12.04
CA SER A 19 -0.84 4.39 -11.41
C SER A 19 0.49 4.08 -10.70
N GLY A 20 1.19 5.14 -10.27
CA GLY A 20 2.37 5.00 -9.43
C GLY A 20 2.08 4.28 -8.12
N ALA A 21 3.07 3.58 -7.61
CA ALA A 21 2.94 2.73 -6.43
C ALA A 21 2.66 3.53 -5.16
N LYS A 22 1.49 3.31 -4.55
CA LYS A 22 1.14 3.92 -3.26
C LYS A 22 2.21 3.64 -2.20
N ASN A 23 2.65 2.39 -2.08
CA ASN A 23 3.61 1.98 -1.05
C ASN A 23 5.01 2.57 -1.27
N SER A 24 5.37 2.92 -2.51
CA SER A 24 6.54 3.74 -2.80
C SER A 24 6.31 5.21 -2.46
N ALA A 25 5.20 5.79 -2.91
CA ALA A 25 4.89 7.22 -2.74
C ALA A 25 4.99 7.66 -1.27
N VAL A 26 4.43 6.86 -0.36
CA VAL A 26 4.42 7.16 1.09
C VAL A 26 5.81 7.10 1.74
N ALA A 27 6.80 6.55 1.06
CA ALA A 27 8.20 6.52 1.49
C ALA A 27 9.07 7.52 0.71
N LEU A 28 8.85 7.66 -0.60
CA LEU A 28 9.58 8.62 -1.46
C LEU A 28 9.34 10.07 -1.03
N ILE A 29 8.10 10.43 -0.70
CA ILE A 29 7.75 11.80 -0.31
C ILE A 29 8.47 12.20 1.00
N PRO A 30 8.43 11.44 2.09
CA PRO A 30 9.25 11.73 3.26
C PRO A 30 10.76 11.74 2.99
N ALA A 31 11.27 10.89 2.09
CA ALA A 31 12.69 10.84 1.75
C ALA A 31 13.22 12.18 1.20
N THR A 32 12.37 13.00 0.58
CA THR A 32 12.75 14.31 0.05
C THR A 32 13.17 15.31 1.14
N ILE A 33 12.78 15.09 2.40
CA ILE A 33 13.21 15.89 3.54
C ILE A 33 14.74 15.87 3.69
N LEU A 34 15.38 14.78 3.26
CA LEU A 34 16.83 14.57 3.36
C LEU A 34 17.64 15.42 2.38
N ALA A 35 17.01 15.97 1.33
CA ALA A 35 17.70 16.74 0.30
C ALA A 35 18.02 18.15 0.76
N ASP A 36 19.09 18.73 0.18
CA ASP A 36 19.50 20.11 0.41
C ASP A 36 18.96 21.08 -0.67
N SER A 37 18.34 20.55 -1.72
CA SER A 37 17.75 21.29 -2.86
C SER A 37 16.49 20.58 -3.39
N PRO A 38 15.70 21.21 -4.27
CA PRO A 38 14.42 20.66 -4.72
C PRO A 38 14.51 19.27 -5.34
N VAL A 39 13.52 18.43 -5.00
CA VAL A 39 13.32 17.08 -5.55
C VAL A 39 12.01 17.05 -6.31
N THR A 40 12.02 16.47 -7.50
CA THR A 40 10.82 16.26 -8.31
C THR A 40 10.55 14.76 -8.42
N ILE A 41 9.33 14.35 -8.05
CA ILE A 41 8.84 12.98 -8.19
C ILE A 41 7.71 12.95 -9.20
N GLU A 42 7.89 12.17 -10.25
CA GLU A 42 6.92 12.00 -11.34
C GLU A 42 6.14 10.68 -11.19
N GLY A 43 4.89 10.69 -11.65
CA GLY A 43 4.03 9.52 -11.69
C GLY A 43 3.33 9.20 -10.37
N LEU A 44 3.31 10.12 -9.40
CA LEU A 44 2.62 9.92 -8.13
C LEU A 44 1.11 9.68 -8.33
N PRO A 45 0.51 8.72 -7.60
CA PRO A 45 -0.93 8.50 -7.68
C PRO A 45 -1.72 9.66 -7.05
N ASP A 46 -2.88 9.99 -7.63
CA ASP A 46 -3.82 10.93 -7.02
C ASP A 46 -4.66 10.21 -5.95
N ILE A 47 -4.13 10.12 -4.76
CA ILE A 47 -4.72 9.45 -3.60
C ILE A 47 -4.62 10.33 -2.35
N SER A 48 -5.50 10.09 -1.38
CA SER A 48 -5.56 10.91 -0.17
C SER A 48 -4.28 10.83 0.68
N ASP A 49 -3.60 9.68 0.72
CA ASP A 49 -2.33 9.53 1.46
C ASP A 49 -1.22 10.46 0.89
N VAL A 50 -1.16 10.66 -0.42
CA VAL A 50 -0.21 11.60 -1.06
C VAL A 50 -0.55 13.04 -0.71
N LYS A 51 -1.84 13.41 -0.72
CA LYS A 51 -2.30 14.77 -0.36
C LYS A 51 -2.00 15.09 1.10
N ILE A 52 -2.21 14.14 2.01
CA ILE A 52 -1.89 14.31 3.44
C ILE A 52 -0.38 14.49 3.64
N LEU A 53 0.47 13.72 2.95
CA LEU A 53 1.92 13.89 3.02
C LEU A 53 2.36 15.26 2.51
N LYS A 54 1.79 15.75 1.40
CA LYS A 54 2.03 17.11 0.92
C LYS A 54 1.77 18.13 2.03
N GLU A 55 0.60 18.06 2.65
CA GLU A 55 0.23 18.98 3.73
C GLU A 55 1.17 18.87 4.93
N LEU A 56 1.61 17.67 5.31
CA LEU A 56 2.58 17.46 6.39
C LEU A 56 3.94 18.08 6.08
N LEU A 57 4.41 17.98 4.83
CA LEU A 57 5.67 18.62 4.41
C LEU A 57 5.55 20.16 4.43
N GLU A 58 4.42 20.71 4.04
CA GLU A 58 4.14 22.16 4.12
C GLU A 58 4.10 22.63 5.57
N GLU A 59 3.51 21.85 6.49
CA GLU A 59 3.47 22.17 7.93
C GLU A 59 4.86 22.31 8.56
N ILE A 60 5.85 21.54 8.11
CA ILE A 60 7.23 21.65 8.60
C ILE A 60 8.07 22.70 7.82
N GLY A 61 7.46 23.46 6.93
CA GLY A 61 8.07 24.57 6.22
C GLY A 61 8.56 24.27 4.81
N GLY A 62 8.22 23.12 4.25
CA GLY A 62 8.54 22.77 2.87
C GLY A 62 7.68 23.54 1.87
N THR A 63 8.24 23.86 0.72
CA THR A 63 7.49 24.37 -0.42
C THR A 63 7.17 23.21 -1.36
N VAL A 64 5.87 22.94 -1.54
CA VAL A 64 5.41 21.76 -2.29
C VAL A 64 4.43 22.16 -3.38
N HIS A 65 4.74 21.77 -4.61
CA HIS A 65 3.86 21.91 -5.76
C HIS A 65 3.48 20.52 -6.28
N PHE A 66 2.19 20.23 -6.34
CA PHE A 66 1.67 18.96 -6.87
C PHE A 66 0.66 19.24 -7.98
N HIS A 67 0.99 18.85 -9.20
CA HIS A 67 0.17 19.01 -10.38
C HIS A 67 0.36 17.82 -11.33
N GLU A 68 -0.74 17.30 -11.86
CA GLU A 68 -0.74 16.21 -12.86
C GLU A 68 0.23 15.06 -12.54
N HIS A 69 0.12 14.50 -11.34
CA HIS A 69 0.96 13.39 -10.87
C HIS A 69 2.44 13.72 -10.64
N THR A 70 2.85 14.98 -10.77
CA THR A 70 4.21 15.42 -10.52
C THR A 70 4.26 16.31 -9.28
N MET A 71 5.14 15.97 -8.34
CA MET A 71 5.33 16.75 -7.11
C MET A 71 6.77 17.26 -7.06
N THR A 72 6.92 18.57 -6.92
CA THR A 72 8.21 19.21 -6.66
C THR A 72 8.23 19.71 -5.23
N ILE A 73 9.25 19.30 -4.48
CA ILE A 73 9.41 19.58 -3.07
C ILE A 73 10.73 20.29 -2.85
N ASP A 74 10.68 21.51 -2.33
CA ASP A 74 11.85 22.23 -1.85
C ASP A 74 11.93 22.11 -0.32
N PRO A 75 12.88 21.31 0.20
CA PRO A 75 13.02 21.09 1.63
C PRO A 75 13.90 22.13 2.35
N SER A 76 14.44 23.12 1.65
CA SER A 76 15.47 24.03 2.19
C SER A 76 15.04 24.80 3.44
N SER A 77 13.77 25.15 3.55
CA SER A 77 13.17 25.88 4.68
C SER A 77 12.52 24.99 5.74
N MET A 78 12.62 23.65 5.61
CA MET A 78 12.03 22.73 6.58
C MET A 78 12.73 22.79 7.93
N VAL A 79 11.92 22.67 9.00
CA VAL A 79 12.37 22.64 10.39
C VAL A 79 11.73 21.47 11.13
N SER A 80 12.41 21.00 12.19
CA SER A 80 11.87 19.95 13.03
C SER A 80 10.79 20.51 13.97
N ILE A 81 9.54 20.25 13.62
CA ILE A 81 8.38 20.60 14.45
C ILE A 81 7.77 19.31 14.98
N PRO A 82 7.39 19.24 16.28
CA PRO A 82 6.66 18.10 16.80
C PRO A 82 5.34 17.87 16.08
N MET A 83 5.07 16.63 15.68
CA MET A 83 3.83 16.22 15.02
C MET A 83 3.05 15.20 15.89
N PRO A 84 2.61 15.57 17.11
CA PRO A 84 2.05 14.60 18.06
C PRO A 84 0.63 14.18 17.73
N ASN A 85 -0.13 14.95 16.96
CA ASN A 85 -1.57 14.79 16.76
C ASN A 85 -2.05 15.22 15.37
N GLY A 86 -3.32 14.99 15.05
CA GLY A 86 -3.99 15.49 13.85
C GLY A 86 -3.82 14.60 12.63
N LYS A 87 -3.30 15.14 11.52
CA LYS A 87 -3.16 14.44 10.24
C LYS A 87 -2.27 13.20 10.31
N VAL A 88 -1.25 13.21 11.19
CA VAL A 88 -0.35 12.07 11.43
C VAL A 88 -1.11 10.82 11.86
N LYS A 89 -2.18 10.97 12.66
CA LYS A 89 -3.02 9.84 13.09
C LYS A 89 -3.80 9.19 11.95
N LYS A 90 -4.08 9.95 10.90
CA LYS A 90 -4.82 9.45 9.72
C LYS A 90 -3.92 8.71 8.74
N LEU A 91 -2.62 8.96 8.77
CA LEU A 91 -1.67 8.42 7.84
C LEU A 91 -0.75 7.39 8.52
N ARG A 92 -0.92 6.12 8.21
CA ARG A 92 -0.04 5.05 8.72
C ARG A 92 1.42 5.19 8.29
N ALA A 93 1.64 5.75 7.11
CA ALA A 93 2.95 5.97 6.53
C ALA A 93 3.71 7.15 7.17
N SER A 94 3.11 7.87 8.11
CA SER A 94 3.79 8.89 8.92
C SER A 94 5.01 8.34 9.66
N TYR A 95 5.12 7.03 9.84
CA TYR A 95 6.32 6.39 10.38
C TYR A 95 7.59 6.72 9.59
N TYR A 96 7.52 6.87 8.27
CA TYR A 96 8.68 7.22 7.44
C TYR A 96 9.21 8.64 7.70
N LEU A 97 8.37 9.51 8.25
CA LEU A 97 8.82 10.81 8.75
C LEU A 97 9.86 10.69 9.86
N MET A 98 9.80 9.63 10.69
CA MET A 98 10.79 9.38 11.74
C MET A 98 12.21 9.26 11.16
N GLY A 99 12.41 8.36 10.22
CA GLY A 99 13.71 8.12 9.60
C GLY A 99 14.22 9.35 8.84
N ALA A 100 13.37 9.99 8.05
CA ALA A 100 13.72 11.18 7.29
C ALA A 100 14.09 12.38 8.19
N MET A 101 13.29 12.63 9.22
CA MET A 101 13.57 13.74 10.16
C MET A 101 14.80 13.45 11.02
N LEU A 102 15.03 12.21 11.45
CA LEU A 102 16.27 11.82 12.13
C LEU A 102 17.49 12.04 11.24
N GLY A 103 17.44 11.63 10.00
CA GLY A 103 18.53 11.83 9.05
C GLY A 103 18.89 13.29 8.86
N ARG A 104 17.90 14.17 8.77
CA ARG A 104 18.13 15.59 8.56
C ARG A 104 18.36 16.39 9.84
N PHE A 105 17.50 16.21 10.85
CA PHE A 105 17.46 17.06 12.05
C PHE A 105 18.00 16.39 13.30
N LYS A 106 18.29 15.09 13.27
CA LYS A 106 18.69 14.28 14.43
C LYS A 106 17.65 14.25 15.56
N LYS A 107 16.43 14.68 15.29
CA LYS A 107 15.30 14.67 16.22
C LYS A 107 13.97 14.56 15.47
N ALA A 108 13.01 13.88 16.07
CA ALA A 108 11.64 13.82 15.59
C ALA A 108 10.69 13.57 16.77
N VAL A 109 9.50 14.14 16.70
CA VAL A 109 8.39 13.82 17.61
C VAL A 109 7.20 13.49 16.76
N ILE A 110 6.81 12.21 16.74
CA ILE A 110 5.74 11.70 15.88
C ILE A 110 4.66 11.06 16.74
N GLY A 111 3.42 11.50 16.56
CA GLY A 111 2.26 10.85 17.17
C GLY A 111 2.11 9.43 16.66
N LEU A 112 1.86 8.48 17.56
CA LEU A 112 1.54 7.12 17.16
C LEU A 112 0.22 7.15 16.38
N PRO A 113 0.19 6.65 15.14
CA PRO A 113 -1.07 6.53 14.43
C PRO A 113 -1.99 5.61 15.22
N GLY A 114 -3.22 6.06 15.42
CA GLY A 114 -4.25 5.28 16.09
C GLY A 114 -4.38 3.89 15.47
N GLY A 115 -4.72 2.91 16.30
CA GLY A 115 -4.83 1.52 15.88
C GLY A 115 -5.70 1.40 14.63
N CYS A 116 -5.19 0.75 13.65
CA CYS A 116 -5.98 0.39 12.49
C CYS A 116 -6.68 -0.94 12.74
N HIS A 117 -7.79 -1.13 12.05
CA HIS A 117 -8.59 -2.34 12.10
C HIS A 117 -7.85 -3.65 11.75
N LEU A 118 -6.59 -3.57 11.32
CA LEU A 118 -5.72 -4.72 11.03
C LEU A 118 -4.92 -5.23 12.24
N GLY A 119 -5.14 -4.67 13.43
CA GLY A 119 -4.39 -4.99 14.64
C GLY A 119 -3.20 -4.06 14.89
N PRO A 120 -2.55 -4.21 16.07
CA PRO A 120 -1.38 -3.42 16.40
C PRO A 120 -0.25 -3.71 15.41
N ARG A 121 0.39 -2.66 14.91
CA ARG A 121 1.63 -2.77 14.15
C ARG A 121 2.79 -2.47 15.08
N PRO A 122 3.57 -3.46 15.48
CA PRO A 122 4.73 -3.23 16.31
C PRO A 122 5.76 -2.40 15.53
N ILE A 123 6.34 -1.41 16.19
CA ILE A 123 7.44 -0.59 15.67
C ILE A 123 8.77 -0.94 16.34
N ASP A 124 8.82 -2.08 17.01
CA ASP A 124 9.98 -2.58 17.74
C ASP A 124 11.22 -2.68 16.85
N GLN A 125 11.10 -3.13 15.61
CA GLN A 125 12.23 -3.22 14.67
C GLN A 125 12.69 -1.84 14.18
N HIS A 126 11.77 -0.87 14.02
CA HIS A 126 12.14 0.54 13.76
C HIS A 126 12.96 1.11 14.91
N ILE A 127 12.48 0.94 16.14
CA ILE A 127 13.16 1.42 17.35
C ILE A 127 14.52 0.75 17.52
N LYS A 128 14.59 -0.57 17.36
CA LYS A 128 15.86 -1.32 17.40
C LYS A 128 16.90 -0.74 16.45
N GLY A 129 16.50 -0.46 15.21
CA GLY A 129 17.37 0.13 14.21
C GLY A 129 17.81 1.55 14.56
N PHE A 130 16.90 2.39 15.05
CA PHE A 130 17.21 3.75 15.47
C PHE A 130 18.16 3.77 16.68
N GLU A 131 17.92 2.95 17.69
CA GLU A 131 18.79 2.83 18.86
C GLU A 131 20.18 2.36 18.46
N ALA A 132 20.31 1.42 17.52
CA ALA A 132 21.60 0.97 16.99
C ALA A 132 22.37 2.11 16.30
N LEU A 133 21.68 3.08 15.69
CA LEU A 133 22.27 4.28 15.08
C LEU A 133 22.60 5.37 16.11
N GLY A 134 22.35 5.15 17.41
CA GLY A 134 22.63 6.09 18.48
C GLY A 134 21.46 7.00 18.86
N VAL A 135 20.24 6.68 18.46
CA VAL A 135 19.04 7.44 18.78
C VAL A 135 18.52 7.06 20.17
N GLN A 136 18.21 8.07 20.97
CA GLN A 136 17.43 7.91 22.20
C GLN A 136 15.94 7.95 21.85
N VAL A 137 15.22 6.95 22.32
CA VAL A 137 13.78 6.77 22.04
C VAL A 137 13.00 6.79 23.34
N THR A 138 12.02 7.70 23.44
CA THR A 138 11.06 7.72 24.55
C THR A 138 9.65 7.73 24.01
N ASN A 139 8.72 7.12 24.74
CA ASN A 139 7.30 7.09 24.36
C ASN A 139 6.50 7.77 25.49
N GLU A 140 5.91 8.92 25.18
CA GLU A 140 5.18 9.72 26.14
C GLU A 140 3.89 10.25 25.49
N GLN A 141 2.77 10.18 26.22
CA GLN A 141 1.48 10.76 25.83
C GLN A 141 1.00 10.36 24.42
N GLY A 142 1.33 9.13 23.97
CA GLY A 142 0.94 8.63 22.64
C GLY A 142 1.77 9.18 21.48
N ALA A 143 2.94 9.76 21.77
CA ALA A 143 3.92 10.16 20.78
C ALA A 143 5.29 9.54 21.06
N ILE A 144 6.06 9.32 20.00
CA ILE A 144 7.44 8.86 20.07
C ILE A 144 8.36 10.05 19.93
N TYR A 145 9.26 10.19 20.87
CA TYR A 145 10.33 11.20 20.91
C TYR A 145 11.65 10.54 20.52
N LEU A 146 12.27 11.05 19.48
CA LEU A 146 13.50 10.56 18.92
C LEU A 146 14.56 11.67 18.95
N ARG A 147 15.75 11.36 19.46
CA ARG A 147 16.86 12.32 19.51
C ARG A 147 18.20 11.60 19.40
N ALA A 148 19.11 12.17 18.65
CA ALA A 148 20.52 11.77 18.60
C ALA A 148 21.41 13.01 18.58
N ASP A 149 22.54 12.95 19.25
CA ASP A 149 23.58 13.97 19.13
C ASP A 149 24.32 13.78 17.79
N GLU A 150 24.61 12.53 17.45
CA GLU A 150 25.18 12.12 16.16
C GLU A 150 24.61 10.75 15.77
N LEU A 151 24.23 10.60 14.50
CA LEU A 151 23.89 9.29 13.95
C LEU A 151 25.16 8.57 13.51
N ARG A 152 25.33 7.35 13.96
CA ARG A 152 26.48 6.50 13.64
C ARG A 152 26.05 5.20 13.00
N GLY A 153 26.71 4.83 11.91
CA GLY A 153 26.50 3.56 11.24
C GLY A 153 26.69 2.38 12.18
N ALA A 154 25.88 1.36 11.98
CA ALA A 154 25.85 0.16 12.80
C ALA A 154 25.48 -1.07 11.97
N ARG A 155 25.79 -2.25 12.50
CA ARG A 155 25.27 -3.51 11.97
C ARG A 155 23.95 -3.83 12.68
N ILE A 156 22.89 -3.96 11.91
CA ILE A 156 21.52 -4.09 12.42
C ILE A 156 20.91 -5.36 11.84
N TYR A 157 20.63 -6.33 12.69
CA TYR A 157 19.88 -7.53 12.31
C TYR A 157 18.41 -7.35 12.68
N LEU A 158 17.50 -7.47 11.68
CA LEU A 158 16.07 -7.43 11.90
C LEU A 158 15.59 -8.83 12.33
N ASP A 159 14.91 -8.90 13.48
CA ASP A 159 14.39 -10.16 14.01
C ASP A 159 13.26 -10.73 13.15
N VAL A 160 12.54 -9.83 12.47
CA VAL A 160 11.55 -10.15 11.44
C VAL A 160 11.77 -9.26 10.23
N VAL A 161 11.46 -9.79 9.04
CA VAL A 161 11.47 -9.00 7.81
C VAL A 161 10.38 -7.94 7.88
N SER A 162 10.78 -6.67 7.86
CA SER A 162 9.88 -5.52 7.96
C SER A 162 10.20 -4.48 6.90
N VAL A 163 9.25 -4.22 6.01
CA VAL A 163 9.36 -3.16 4.99
C VAL A 163 9.54 -1.80 5.66
N GLY A 164 8.68 -1.50 6.62
CA GLY A 164 8.69 -0.23 7.34
C GLY A 164 10.01 0.03 8.06
N ALA A 165 10.51 -0.95 8.82
CA ALA A 165 11.78 -0.82 9.52
C ALA A 165 12.97 -0.70 8.54
N THR A 166 13.00 -1.50 7.48
CA THR A 166 14.05 -1.44 6.46
C THR A 166 14.14 -0.04 5.85
N ILE A 167 13.01 0.53 5.42
CA ILE A 167 12.98 1.87 4.81
C ILE A 167 13.34 2.95 5.83
N ASN A 168 12.76 2.90 7.03
CA ASN A 168 13.01 3.91 8.06
C ASN A 168 14.48 3.96 8.51
N ILE A 169 15.09 2.80 8.71
CA ILE A 169 16.52 2.69 9.03
C ILE A 169 17.36 3.25 7.87
N MET A 170 17.01 2.90 6.63
CA MET A 170 17.71 3.40 5.45
C MET A 170 17.65 4.93 5.34
N LEU A 171 16.49 5.54 5.59
CA LEU A 171 16.31 6.99 5.56
C LEU A 171 17.19 7.70 6.61
N ALA A 172 17.32 7.15 7.80
CA ALA A 172 18.21 7.71 8.81
C ALA A 172 19.70 7.43 8.52
N ALA A 173 20.01 6.23 8.04
CA ALA A 173 21.37 5.76 7.84
C ALA A 173 22.13 6.46 6.71
N VAL A 174 21.44 7.00 5.69
CA VAL A 174 22.10 7.73 4.58
C VAL A 174 22.87 8.97 5.05
N ARG A 175 22.52 9.49 6.22
CA ARG A 175 23.20 10.62 6.89
C ARG A 175 23.97 10.22 8.14
N ALA A 176 24.02 8.93 8.49
CA ALA A 176 24.78 8.45 9.62
C ALA A 176 26.28 8.39 9.29
N LYS A 177 27.13 8.74 10.24
CA LYS A 177 28.58 8.70 10.07
C LYS A 177 29.08 7.25 10.03
N GLY A 178 29.76 6.90 8.95
CA GLY A 178 30.29 5.54 8.76
C GLY A 178 29.31 4.64 7.99
N ARG A 179 29.48 3.35 8.19
CA ARG A 179 28.72 2.31 7.45
C ARG A 179 27.62 1.70 8.30
N THR A 180 26.44 1.59 7.71
CA THR A 180 25.32 0.80 8.24
C THR A 180 25.13 -0.45 7.39
N ILE A 181 24.92 -1.59 8.04
CA ILE A 181 24.57 -2.86 7.41
C ILE A 181 23.24 -3.31 8.00
N ILE A 182 22.22 -3.42 7.15
CA ILE A 182 20.90 -3.96 7.53
C ILE A 182 20.86 -5.41 7.08
N GLU A 183 20.72 -6.35 8.00
CA GLU A 183 20.59 -7.78 7.74
C GLU A 183 19.14 -8.24 7.95
N ASN A 184 18.73 -9.27 7.23
CA ASN A 184 17.35 -9.72 7.13
C ASN A 184 16.41 -8.60 6.68
N ALA A 185 16.88 -7.79 5.76
CA ALA A 185 16.14 -6.68 5.17
C ALA A 185 14.98 -7.18 4.31
N ALA A 186 13.92 -6.38 4.22
CA ALA A 186 12.85 -6.60 3.26
C ALA A 186 13.34 -6.37 1.82
N LYS A 187 12.73 -7.06 0.85
CA LYS A 187 13.17 -7.11 -0.56
C LYS A 187 12.16 -6.53 -1.54
N GLU A 188 11.07 -5.97 -1.06
CA GLU A 188 9.98 -5.45 -1.89
C GLU A 188 10.51 -4.44 -2.91
N PRO A 189 9.91 -4.38 -4.12
CA PRO A 189 10.29 -3.43 -5.16
C PRO A 189 10.29 -1.97 -4.69
N GLU A 190 9.42 -1.61 -3.76
CA GLU A 190 9.31 -0.28 -3.18
C GLU A 190 10.58 0.13 -2.42
N ILE A 191 11.31 -0.83 -1.86
CA ILE A 191 12.60 -0.59 -1.18
C ILE A 191 13.66 -0.22 -2.20
N ILE A 192 13.68 -0.90 -3.35
CA ILE A 192 14.58 -0.56 -4.47
C ILE A 192 14.26 0.83 -4.98
N ASP A 193 13.00 1.19 -5.08
CA ASP A 193 12.55 2.50 -5.55
C ASP A 193 13.03 3.64 -4.63
N VAL A 194 12.88 3.46 -3.32
CA VAL A 194 13.40 4.41 -2.33
C VAL A 194 14.93 4.50 -2.38
N ALA A 195 15.63 3.37 -2.48
CA ALA A 195 17.09 3.34 -2.59
C ALA A 195 17.56 4.03 -3.88
N THR A 196 16.82 3.90 -4.98
CA THR A 196 17.11 4.57 -6.24
C THR A 196 16.96 6.08 -6.11
N LEU A 197 15.87 6.57 -5.51
CA LEU A 197 15.71 7.99 -5.22
C LEU A 197 16.88 8.52 -4.38
N LEU A 198 17.20 7.86 -3.27
CA LEU A 198 18.28 8.28 -2.38
C LEU A 198 19.64 8.26 -3.10
N THR A 199 19.90 7.27 -3.93
CA THR A 199 21.13 7.18 -4.74
C THR A 199 21.20 8.32 -5.76
N ASN A 200 20.08 8.67 -6.40
CA ASN A 200 19.98 9.81 -7.29
C ASN A 200 20.22 11.15 -6.56
N MET A 201 19.93 11.20 -5.26
CA MET A 201 20.24 12.34 -4.40
C MET A 201 21.71 12.36 -3.93
N GLY A 202 22.49 11.32 -4.22
CA GLY A 202 23.90 11.22 -3.84
C GLY A 202 24.21 10.25 -2.70
N ALA A 203 23.22 9.48 -2.23
CA ALA A 203 23.44 8.45 -1.22
C ALA A 203 24.25 7.26 -1.79
N ARG A 204 24.92 6.55 -0.89
CA ARG A 204 25.75 5.37 -1.22
C ARG A 204 25.10 4.13 -0.62
N ILE A 205 24.27 3.47 -1.43
CA ILE A 205 23.48 2.30 -1.02
C ILE A 205 23.80 1.13 -1.96
N LYS A 206 24.06 -0.05 -1.39
CA LYS A 206 24.25 -1.30 -2.12
C LYS A 206 23.42 -2.41 -1.50
N GLY A 207 22.89 -3.29 -2.31
CA GLY A 207 22.16 -4.48 -1.88
C GLY A 207 20.67 -4.27 -1.66
N ALA A 208 20.08 -3.12 -2.02
CA ALA A 208 18.63 -2.95 -2.01
C ALA A 208 17.96 -4.01 -2.91
N GLY A 209 16.90 -4.64 -2.40
CA GLY A 209 16.26 -5.80 -3.05
C GLY A 209 16.87 -7.14 -2.68
N THR A 210 17.89 -7.16 -1.85
CA THR A 210 18.46 -8.36 -1.22
C THR A 210 18.26 -8.32 0.30
N ASP A 211 18.60 -9.39 0.99
CA ASP A 211 18.47 -9.50 2.45
C ASP A 211 19.53 -8.71 3.23
N VAL A 212 20.56 -8.18 2.55
CA VAL A 212 21.61 -7.37 3.17
C VAL A 212 21.76 -6.05 2.42
N ILE A 213 21.51 -4.94 3.10
CA ILE A 213 21.68 -3.58 2.57
C ILE A 213 22.86 -2.91 3.27
N ARG A 214 23.79 -2.35 2.48
CA ARG A 214 24.94 -1.58 2.97
C ARG A 214 24.78 -0.12 2.59
N ILE A 215 24.96 0.77 3.56
CA ILE A 215 24.80 2.21 3.40
C ILE A 215 26.04 2.88 3.98
N ASP A 216 26.77 3.60 3.15
CA ASP A 216 27.83 4.49 3.58
C ASP A 216 27.25 5.91 3.70
N GLY A 217 27.24 6.46 4.92
CA GLY A 217 26.65 7.77 5.17
C GLY A 217 27.37 8.90 4.43
N VAL A 218 26.60 9.93 4.08
CA VAL A 218 27.09 11.14 3.40
C VAL A 218 26.65 12.39 4.15
N GLU A 219 27.40 13.47 4.01
CA GLU A 219 27.07 14.75 4.66
C GLU A 219 25.97 15.51 3.90
N HIS A 220 25.96 15.41 2.58
CA HIS A 220 25.07 16.15 1.70
C HIS A 220 24.32 15.23 0.75
N LEU A 221 23.05 15.56 0.54
CA LEU A 221 22.17 14.94 -0.46
C LEU A 221 21.55 16.07 -1.30
N HIS A 222 21.77 16.06 -2.60
CA HIS A 222 21.24 17.06 -3.50
C HIS A 222 19.85 16.69 -4.02
N GLY A 223 19.14 17.65 -4.61
CA GLY A 223 17.89 17.38 -5.31
C GLY A 223 18.10 16.54 -6.56
N CYS A 224 17.03 15.93 -7.01
CA CYS A 224 17.01 15.12 -8.24
C CYS A 224 15.60 15.05 -8.82
N GLN A 225 15.50 14.43 -9.97
CA GLN A 225 14.24 14.03 -10.58
C GLN A 225 14.14 12.50 -10.54
N HIS A 226 12.99 11.97 -10.12
CA HIS A 226 12.75 10.55 -9.98
C HIS A 226 11.36 10.19 -10.45
N THR A 227 11.24 9.11 -11.21
CA THR A 227 9.96 8.52 -11.62
C THR A 227 9.65 7.32 -10.74
N ILE A 228 8.48 7.34 -10.09
CA ILE A 228 7.99 6.25 -9.24
C ILE A 228 7.73 4.98 -10.04
N ILE A 229 7.92 3.81 -9.43
CA ILE A 229 7.53 2.53 -10.03
C ILE A 229 6.00 2.40 -10.10
N PRO A 230 5.47 1.61 -11.07
CA PRO A 230 4.03 1.32 -11.12
C PRO A 230 3.58 0.47 -9.92
N ASP A 231 2.32 0.66 -9.52
CA ASP A 231 1.73 -0.03 -8.36
C ASP A 231 1.42 -1.50 -8.69
N ARG A 232 2.26 -2.40 -8.20
CA ARG A 232 2.05 -3.86 -8.38
C ARG A 232 0.78 -4.36 -7.69
N ILE A 233 0.33 -3.72 -6.61
CA ILE A 233 -0.89 -4.15 -5.90
C ILE A 233 -2.14 -3.67 -6.63
N GLU A 234 -2.14 -2.46 -7.19
CA GLU A 234 -3.21 -2.02 -8.09
C GLU A 234 -3.28 -2.93 -9.33
N ALA A 235 -2.14 -3.20 -9.97
CA ALA A 235 -2.05 -4.12 -11.12
C ALA A 235 -2.59 -5.51 -10.76
N GLY A 236 -2.19 -6.05 -9.61
CA GLY A 236 -2.68 -7.33 -9.10
C GLY A 236 -4.17 -7.33 -8.83
N THR A 237 -4.73 -6.24 -8.33
CA THR A 237 -6.17 -6.08 -8.11
C THR A 237 -6.93 -6.15 -9.43
N TYR A 238 -6.47 -5.46 -10.48
CA TYR A 238 -7.07 -5.54 -11.82
C TYR A 238 -6.87 -6.90 -12.50
N ALA A 239 -5.75 -7.58 -12.24
CA ALA A 239 -5.54 -8.95 -12.72
C ALA A 239 -6.53 -9.94 -12.09
N ILE A 240 -6.76 -9.83 -10.79
CA ILE A 240 -7.76 -10.62 -10.06
C ILE A 240 -9.17 -10.32 -10.59
N LEU A 241 -9.50 -9.05 -10.77
CA LEU A 241 -10.76 -8.60 -11.34
C LEU A 241 -10.96 -9.15 -12.76
N GLY A 242 -9.91 -9.12 -13.59
CA GLY A 242 -9.92 -9.72 -14.92
C GLY A 242 -10.21 -11.22 -14.91
N ALA A 243 -9.64 -11.94 -13.96
CA ALA A 243 -9.94 -13.37 -13.76
C ALA A 243 -11.37 -13.62 -13.28
N ALA A 244 -11.92 -12.71 -12.47
CA ALA A 244 -13.26 -12.83 -11.90
C ALA A 244 -14.38 -12.54 -12.90
N VAL A 245 -14.27 -11.46 -13.66
CA VAL A 245 -15.36 -10.93 -14.51
C VAL A 245 -14.90 -10.46 -15.89
N GLY A 246 -13.61 -10.65 -16.24
CA GLY A 246 -13.05 -10.15 -17.50
C GLY A 246 -13.37 -11.02 -18.70
N GLU A 247 -13.49 -10.37 -19.85
CA GLU A 247 -13.49 -10.97 -21.20
C GLU A 247 -12.28 -10.50 -22.01
N GLY A 248 -11.13 -10.39 -21.36
CA GLY A 248 -9.89 -9.87 -21.92
C GLY A 248 -9.61 -8.45 -21.39
N ILE A 249 -8.77 -8.37 -20.38
CA ILE A 249 -8.31 -7.10 -19.79
C ILE A 249 -6.82 -6.96 -20.00
N LEU A 250 -6.40 -5.85 -20.63
CA LEU A 250 -5.02 -5.45 -20.77
C LEU A 250 -4.65 -4.49 -19.63
N ILE A 251 -3.67 -4.88 -18.84
CA ILE A 251 -3.12 -4.07 -17.76
C ILE A 251 -1.82 -3.44 -18.27
N ASP A 252 -1.83 -2.13 -18.42
CA ASP A 252 -0.72 -1.34 -18.99
C ASP A 252 0.06 -0.60 -17.90
N ASN A 253 1.32 -0.31 -18.15
CA ASN A 253 2.24 0.32 -17.20
C ASN A 253 2.43 -0.53 -15.94
N VAL A 254 2.91 -1.73 -16.10
CA VAL A 254 3.16 -2.69 -15.03
C VAL A 254 4.54 -3.34 -15.24
N ILE A 255 5.14 -3.79 -14.15
CA ILE A 255 6.34 -4.63 -14.18
C ILE A 255 5.92 -6.04 -13.78
N PRO A 256 5.71 -6.96 -14.72
CA PRO A 256 5.17 -8.30 -14.44
C PRO A 256 5.98 -9.09 -13.41
N GLN A 257 7.30 -8.91 -13.40
CA GLN A 257 8.22 -9.56 -12.46
C GLN A 257 7.89 -9.23 -10.99
N HIS A 258 7.23 -8.09 -10.73
CA HIS A 258 6.78 -7.72 -9.39
C HIS A 258 5.54 -8.50 -8.92
N LEU A 259 4.90 -9.25 -9.81
CA LEU A 259 3.64 -9.96 -9.59
C LEU A 259 3.72 -11.47 -9.86
N GLU A 260 4.90 -12.06 -9.97
CA GLU A 260 5.07 -13.47 -10.39
C GLU A 260 4.25 -14.44 -9.53
N SER A 261 4.23 -14.25 -8.21
CA SER A 261 3.48 -15.15 -7.31
C SER A 261 1.97 -15.11 -7.55
N LEU A 262 1.40 -13.94 -7.84
CA LEU A 262 -0.01 -13.80 -8.20
C LEU A 262 -0.29 -14.44 -9.58
N LEU A 263 0.52 -14.12 -10.59
CA LEU A 263 0.30 -14.60 -11.95
C LEU A 263 0.40 -16.13 -12.00
N ALA A 264 1.30 -16.73 -11.23
CA ALA A 264 1.40 -18.17 -11.08
C ALA A 264 0.11 -18.78 -10.53
N LYS A 265 -0.48 -18.18 -9.49
CA LYS A 265 -1.74 -18.64 -8.91
C LYS A 265 -2.93 -18.48 -9.86
N LEU A 266 -2.98 -17.41 -10.64
CA LEU A 266 -4.00 -17.24 -11.67
C LEU A 266 -3.89 -18.30 -12.76
N ARG A 267 -2.67 -18.64 -13.20
CA ARG A 267 -2.44 -19.75 -14.17
C ARG A 267 -2.87 -21.09 -13.59
N GLU A 268 -2.55 -21.38 -12.31
CA GLU A 268 -3.01 -22.60 -11.62
C GLU A 268 -4.54 -22.70 -11.61
N MET A 269 -5.25 -21.58 -11.49
CA MET A 269 -6.72 -21.52 -11.55
C MET A 269 -7.28 -21.72 -12.96
N GLY A 270 -6.46 -21.78 -13.99
CA GLY A 270 -6.87 -21.93 -15.38
C GLY A 270 -7.13 -20.62 -16.11
N VAL A 271 -6.67 -19.48 -15.56
CA VAL A 271 -6.76 -18.17 -16.19
C VAL A 271 -5.69 -18.04 -17.28
N GLN A 272 -6.06 -17.54 -18.45
CA GLN A 272 -5.10 -17.18 -19.47
C GLN A 272 -4.37 -15.91 -19.05
N VAL A 273 -3.06 -16.00 -18.89
CA VAL A 273 -2.20 -14.89 -18.52
C VAL A 273 -1.06 -14.78 -19.52
N GLU A 274 -0.98 -13.68 -20.23
CA GLU A 274 0.10 -13.33 -21.14
C GLU A 274 0.79 -12.06 -20.65
N GLU A 275 2.10 -11.99 -20.81
CA GLU A 275 2.88 -10.86 -20.34
C GLU A 275 3.98 -10.48 -21.34
N ASN A 276 4.30 -9.20 -21.39
CA ASN A 276 5.49 -8.64 -21.98
C ASN A 276 6.20 -7.73 -20.96
N ASP A 277 7.15 -6.92 -21.37
CA ASP A 277 7.96 -6.12 -20.43
C ASP A 277 7.17 -5.10 -19.62
N GLU A 278 6.04 -4.58 -20.15
CA GLU A 278 5.29 -3.48 -19.55
C GLU A 278 3.78 -3.73 -19.42
N GLN A 279 3.30 -4.90 -19.83
CA GLN A 279 1.87 -5.21 -19.89
C GLN A 279 1.58 -6.64 -19.45
N ILE A 280 0.38 -6.80 -18.88
CA ILE A 280 -0.19 -8.11 -18.57
C ILE A 280 -1.58 -8.18 -19.22
N PHE A 281 -1.85 -9.27 -19.96
CA PHE A 281 -3.16 -9.58 -20.48
C PHE A 281 -3.79 -10.70 -19.67
N ILE A 282 -5.01 -10.48 -19.18
CA ILE A 282 -5.82 -11.46 -18.47
C ILE A 282 -7.00 -11.84 -19.36
N GLY A 283 -6.97 -13.06 -19.86
CA GLY A 283 -8.05 -13.62 -20.68
C GLY A 283 -9.16 -14.23 -19.84
N GLN A 284 -10.25 -14.58 -20.51
CA GLN A 284 -11.41 -15.21 -19.87
C GLN A 284 -11.08 -16.64 -19.44
N ALA A 285 -11.40 -16.98 -18.21
CA ALA A 285 -11.38 -18.37 -17.75
C ALA A 285 -12.78 -18.98 -17.93
N LYS A 286 -12.85 -20.12 -18.62
CA LYS A 286 -14.13 -20.87 -18.78
C LYS A 286 -14.61 -21.42 -17.42
N LYS A 287 -13.68 -21.81 -16.58
CA LYS A 287 -13.92 -22.43 -15.29
C LYS A 287 -12.71 -22.17 -14.38
N LEU A 288 -12.98 -21.62 -13.20
CA LEU A 288 -11.94 -21.36 -12.23
C LEU A 288 -11.74 -22.58 -11.32
N LYS A 289 -10.52 -23.08 -11.27
CA LYS A 289 -10.09 -24.13 -10.34
C LYS A 289 -9.77 -23.52 -8.98
N THR A 290 -9.89 -24.31 -7.94
CA THR A 290 -9.43 -23.93 -6.60
C THR A 290 -7.92 -23.88 -6.53
N VAL A 291 -7.41 -22.98 -5.71
CA VAL A 291 -6.00 -22.94 -5.30
C VAL A 291 -5.91 -22.51 -3.84
N ASP A 292 -4.86 -22.93 -3.19
CA ASP A 292 -4.52 -22.44 -1.86
C ASP A 292 -3.48 -21.32 -1.97
N ILE A 293 -3.65 -20.27 -1.17
CA ILE A 293 -2.66 -19.21 -1.04
C ILE A 293 -2.18 -19.08 0.40
N LYS A 294 -0.90 -18.74 0.53
CA LYS A 294 -0.26 -18.40 1.78
C LYS A 294 0.52 -17.12 1.57
N THR A 295 0.18 -16.07 2.31
CA THR A 295 0.92 -14.82 2.21
C THR A 295 2.31 -14.99 2.82
N LEU A 296 3.30 -14.45 2.15
CA LEU A 296 4.71 -14.50 2.54
C LEU A 296 5.37 -13.16 2.23
N VAL A 297 6.52 -12.91 2.84
CA VAL A 297 7.38 -11.78 2.47
C VAL A 297 7.76 -11.88 0.98
N TYR A 298 7.96 -10.74 0.34
CA TYR A 298 8.34 -10.69 -1.08
C TYR A 298 9.59 -11.56 -1.37
N PRO A 299 9.63 -12.35 -2.43
CA PRO A 299 8.69 -12.39 -3.57
C PRO A 299 7.51 -13.37 -3.43
N GLY A 300 7.16 -13.80 -2.22
CA GLY A 300 5.99 -14.62 -1.97
C GLY A 300 4.68 -13.87 -2.23
N PHE A 301 3.55 -14.56 -2.07
CA PHE A 301 2.23 -13.97 -2.31
C PHE A 301 1.99 -12.78 -1.36
N PRO A 302 1.70 -11.57 -1.88
CA PRO A 302 1.60 -10.39 -1.04
C PRO A 302 0.33 -10.37 -0.20
N THR A 303 0.46 -10.04 1.09
CA THR A 303 -0.69 -9.89 1.98
C THR A 303 -1.69 -8.83 1.50
N ASP A 304 -1.23 -7.82 0.76
CA ASP A 304 -2.09 -6.77 0.19
C ASP A 304 -3.01 -7.26 -0.94
N LEU A 305 -2.76 -8.45 -1.50
CA LEU A 305 -3.63 -9.10 -2.47
C LEU A 305 -4.44 -10.26 -1.89
N GLN A 306 -4.27 -10.59 -0.59
CA GLN A 306 -5.00 -11.67 0.05
C GLN A 306 -6.52 -11.41 0.02
N GLN A 307 -6.97 -10.22 0.42
CA GLN A 307 -8.39 -9.89 0.48
C GLN A 307 -9.05 -9.84 -0.91
N PRO A 308 -8.48 -9.16 -1.92
CA PRO A 308 -8.99 -9.22 -3.29
C PRO A 308 -9.03 -10.65 -3.85
N PHE A 309 -8.01 -11.46 -3.59
CA PHE A 309 -7.95 -12.83 -4.07
C PHE A 309 -8.99 -13.75 -3.40
N THR A 310 -9.31 -13.48 -2.13
CA THR A 310 -10.40 -14.17 -1.42
C THR A 310 -11.74 -13.98 -2.13
N SER A 311 -12.03 -12.78 -2.64
CA SER A 311 -13.24 -12.54 -3.45
C SER A 311 -13.27 -13.38 -4.72
N LEU A 312 -12.15 -13.50 -5.45
CA LEU A 312 -12.04 -14.36 -6.63
C LEU A 312 -12.34 -15.83 -6.30
N LEU A 313 -11.82 -16.32 -5.18
CA LEU A 313 -11.99 -17.72 -4.76
C LEU A 313 -13.43 -18.10 -4.46
N THR A 314 -14.31 -17.15 -4.18
CA THR A 314 -15.75 -17.43 -4.02
C THR A 314 -16.40 -17.95 -5.30
N LYS A 315 -15.76 -17.75 -6.46
CA LYS A 315 -16.22 -18.23 -7.77
C LYS A 315 -15.54 -19.55 -8.21
N ALA A 316 -14.48 -19.97 -7.55
CA ALA A 316 -13.76 -21.20 -7.87
C ALA A 316 -14.58 -22.44 -7.43
N GLU A 317 -14.61 -23.47 -8.29
CA GLU A 317 -15.38 -24.69 -7.99
C GLU A 317 -14.68 -25.59 -6.96
N GLY A 318 -15.19 -25.63 -5.76
CA GLY A 318 -14.66 -26.44 -4.65
C GLY A 318 -14.20 -25.58 -3.48
N ALA A 319 -13.31 -26.12 -2.66
CA ALA A 319 -12.77 -25.45 -1.47
C ALA A 319 -11.34 -24.96 -1.72
N SER A 320 -11.08 -23.73 -1.31
CA SER A 320 -9.75 -23.12 -1.30
C SER A 320 -9.39 -22.67 0.11
N MET A 321 -8.11 -22.70 0.46
CA MET A 321 -7.61 -22.19 1.74
C MET A 321 -6.73 -20.98 1.54
N VAL A 322 -6.98 -19.94 2.33
CA VAL A 322 -6.20 -18.72 2.39
C VAL A 322 -5.59 -18.59 3.77
N THR A 323 -4.26 -18.55 3.87
CA THR A 323 -3.54 -18.36 5.12
C THR A 323 -2.78 -17.05 5.08
N ASP A 324 -3.03 -16.16 6.05
CA ASP A 324 -2.25 -14.93 6.18
C ASP A 324 -1.20 -15.06 7.29
N THR A 325 0.08 -15.13 6.89
CA THR A 325 1.20 -15.26 7.83
C THR A 325 1.75 -13.91 8.27
N ILE A 326 1.37 -12.84 7.58
CA ILE A 326 1.89 -11.48 7.85
C ILE A 326 1.03 -10.77 8.89
N TYR A 327 -0.32 -10.84 8.74
CA TYR A 327 -1.25 -10.22 9.67
C TYR A 327 -2.21 -11.25 10.28
N SER A 328 -2.34 -11.25 11.60
CA SER A 328 -3.19 -12.19 12.32
C SER A 328 -4.69 -11.88 12.22
N ALA A 329 -5.07 -10.66 11.87
CA ALA A 329 -6.46 -10.19 11.92
C ALA A 329 -6.96 -9.61 10.58
N ARG A 330 -6.44 -10.10 9.45
CA ARG A 330 -6.76 -9.55 8.12
C ARG A 330 -7.93 -10.25 7.43
N PHE A 331 -8.97 -10.64 8.21
CA PHE A 331 -10.15 -11.35 7.70
C PHE A 331 -11.48 -10.63 7.98
N LYS A 332 -11.46 -9.35 8.37
CA LYS A 332 -12.69 -8.58 8.65
C LYS A 332 -13.61 -8.42 7.45
N HIS A 333 -13.08 -8.43 6.23
CA HIS A 333 -13.85 -8.38 4.98
C HIS A 333 -14.74 -9.62 4.78
N ILE A 334 -14.45 -10.73 5.46
CA ILE A 334 -15.19 -11.97 5.28
C ILE A 334 -16.64 -11.86 5.76
N ASP A 335 -16.89 -11.13 6.85
CA ASP A 335 -18.25 -10.91 7.32
C ASP A 335 -19.08 -10.11 6.28
N GLU A 336 -18.45 -9.18 5.58
CA GLU A 336 -19.09 -8.45 4.50
C GLU A 336 -19.33 -9.34 3.25
N LEU A 337 -18.38 -10.20 2.90
CA LEU A 337 -18.57 -11.19 1.82
C LEU A 337 -19.69 -12.20 2.14
N ARG A 338 -19.82 -12.59 3.39
CA ARG A 338 -20.94 -13.46 3.86
C ARG A 338 -22.30 -12.79 3.65
N ARG A 339 -22.40 -11.45 3.83
CA ARG A 339 -23.61 -10.68 3.51
C ARG A 339 -23.97 -10.77 2.02
N MET A 340 -22.97 -11.00 1.17
CA MET A 340 -23.12 -11.19 -0.28
C MET A 340 -23.33 -12.65 -0.68
N ASN A 341 -23.64 -13.54 0.28
CA ASN A 341 -23.87 -14.97 0.08
C ASN A 341 -22.57 -15.80 -0.15
N ALA A 342 -21.41 -15.30 0.26
CA ALA A 342 -20.19 -16.10 0.23
C ALA A 342 -20.18 -17.17 1.33
N SER A 343 -19.61 -18.33 1.03
CA SER A 343 -19.44 -19.44 1.97
C SER A 343 -17.99 -19.53 2.44
N ILE A 344 -17.69 -18.89 3.56
CA ILE A 344 -16.33 -18.78 4.09
C ILE A 344 -16.33 -19.08 5.60
N LYS A 345 -15.38 -19.92 6.04
CA LYS A 345 -15.12 -20.21 7.44
C LYS A 345 -13.71 -19.74 7.81
N VAL A 346 -13.59 -19.01 8.92
CA VAL A 346 -12.29 -18.55 9.42
C VAL A 346 -11.87 -19.37 10.62
N GLU A 347 -10.65 -19.86 10.60
CA GLU A 347 -10.01 -20.59 11.70
C GLU A 347 -8.58 -20.06 11.91
N GLY A 348 -8.36 -19.32 12.98
CA GLY A 348 -7.06 -18.74 13.29
C GLY A 348 -6.58 -17.79 12.18
N ARG A 349 -5.46 -18.12 11.55
CA ARG A 349 -4.85 -17.36 10.44
C ARG A 349 -5.28 -17.84 9.06
N SER A 350 -6.26 -18.73 8.99
CA SER A 350 -6.71 -19.32 7.74
C SER A 350 -8.20 -19.10 7.53
N ALA A 351 -8.58 -18.97 6.28
CA ALA A 351 -9.96 -18.97 5.82
C ALA A 351 -10.16 -20.09 4.81
N ILE A 352 -11.25 -20.84 4.95
CA ILE A 352 -11.68 -21.84 3.98
C ILE A 352 -12.82 -21.25 3.18
N ILE A 353 -12.62 -21.10 1.88
CA ILE A 353 -13.56 -20.51 0.93
C ILE A 353 -14.18 -21.63 0.10
N ASN A 354 -15.48 -21.85 0.20
CA ASN A 354 -16.20 -22.72 -0.70
C ASN A 354 -16.81 -21.91 -1.84
N GLY A 355 -16.59 -22.33 -3.07
CA GLY A 355 -17.19 -21.69 -4.23
C GLY A 355 -18.71 -21.68 -4.15
N VAL A 356 -19.33 -20.58 -4.53
CA VAL A 356 -20.78 -20.42 -4.64
C VAL A 356 -21.20 -20.21 -6.07
N VAL A 357 -22.42 -20.57 -6.41
CA VAL A 357 -22.95 -20.40 -7.76
C VAL A 357 -22.97 -18.93 -8.15
N GLN A 358 -23.41 -18.06 -7.22
CA GLN A 358 -23.55 -16.63 -7.46
C GLN A 358 -23.50 -15.84 -6.16
N LEU A 359 -22.72 -14.76 -6.14
CA LEU A 359 -22.82 -13.74 -5.11
C LEU A 359 -24.04 -12.84 -5.35
N GLN A 360 -24.57 -12.26 -4.30
CA GLN A 360 -25.71 -11.34 -4.34
C GLN A 360 -25.29 -9.94 -3.89
N GLY A 361 -25.78 -8.92 -4.57
CA GLY A 361 -25.59 -7.53 -4.19
C GLY A 361 -26.14 -7.27 -2.79
N ALA A 362 -25.39 -6.51 -1.99
CA ALA A 362 -25.74 -6.20 -0.61
C ALA A 362 -25.18 -4.83 -0.19
N LYS A 363 -25.64 -4.35 0.96
CA LYS A 363 -25.03 -3.20 1.63
C LYS A 363 -23.85 -3.70 2.48
N VAL A 364 -22.66 -3.25 2.15
CA VAL A 364 -21.41 -3.67 2.78
C VAL A 364 -20.52 -2.47 3.13
N LYS A 365 -19.56 -2.68 4.01
CA LYS A 365 -18.68 -1.61 4.51
C LYS A 365 -17.22 -2.00 4.32
N ALA A 366 -16.46 -1.13 3.67
CA ALA A 366 -15.00 -1.24 3.63
C ALA A 366 -14.42 -0.93 5.01
N SER A 367 -13.70 -1.89 5.58
CA SER A 367 -13.05 -1.75 6.89
C SER A 367 -11.60 -1.26 6.77
N ASP A 368 -11.01 -1.42 5.61
CA ASP A 368 -9.66 -0.98 5.25
C ASP A 368 -9.52 -0.93 3.71
N LEU A 369 -8.37 -0.44 3.25
CA LEU A 369 -8.09 -0.24 1.83
C LEU A 369 -8.27 -1.52 0.98
N ARG A 370 -7.71 -2.64 1.42
CA ARG A 370 -7.72 -3.89 0.63
C ARG A 370 -9.02 -4.66 0.79
N ALA A 371 -9.68 -4.52 1.93
CA ALA A 371 -11.07 -4.96 2.10
C ALA A 371 -12.00 -4.23 1.12
N GLY A 372 -11.81 -2.92 0.96
CA GLY A 372 -12.54 -2.14 -0.04
C GLY A 372 -12.39 -2.69 -1.45
N ALA A 373 -11.16 -2.97 -1.88
CA ALA A 373 -10.89 -3.58 -3.18
C ALA A 373 -11.55 -4.96 -3.33
N ALA A 374 -11.50 -5.79 -2.29
CA ALA A 374 -12.17 -7.10 -2.28
C ALA A 374 -13.68 -6.97 -2.47
N LEU A 375 -14.30 -5.99 -1.83
CA LEU A 375 -15.74 -5.74 -1.95
C LEU A 375 -16.12 -5.16 -3.32
N VAL A 376 -15.26 -4.35 -3.94
CA VAL A 376 -15.47 -3.87 -5.32
C VAL A 376 -15.47 -5.06 -6.28
N ILE A 377 -14.50 -5.97 -6.18
CA ILE A 377 -14.44 -7.18 -7.01
C ILE A 377 -15.69 -8.04 -6.77
N ALA A 378 -16.05 -8.28 -5.52
CA ALA A 378 -17.25 -9.05 -5.18
C ALA A 378 -18.53 -8.39 -5.73
N GLY A 379 -18.65 -7.07 -5.65
CA GLY A 379 -19.79 -6.32 -6.21
C GLY A 379 -19.89 -6.44 -7.72
N LEU A 380 -18.77 -6.45 -8.44
CA LEU A 380 -18.74 -6.67 -9.89
C LEU A 380 -19.11 -8.11 -10.28
N MET A 381 -18.82 -9.08 -9.41
CA MET A 381 -19.20 -10.48 -9.59
C MET A 381 -20.66 -10.78 -9.25
N ALA A 382 -21.26 -9.99 -8.36
CA ALA A 382 -22.57 -10.25 -7.77
C ALA A 382 -23.71 -9.93 -8.74
N GLU A 383 -24.86 -10.61 -8.58
CA GLU A 383 -26.12 -10.17 -9.16
C GLU A 383 -26.73 -9.03 -8.36
N GLY A 384 -27.32 -8.06 -9.06
CA GLY A 384 -27.99 -6.92 -8.44
C GLY A 384 -27.03 -5.78 -8.09
N ILE A 385 -27.45 -4.95 -7.16
CA ILE A 385 -26.70 -3.75 -6.77
C ILE A 385 -26.00 -3.97 -5.44
N THR A 386 -24.70 -3.68 -5.40
CA THR A 386 -23.89 -3.62 -4.18
C THR A 386 -23.67 -2.16 -3.80
N GLU A 387 -23.94 -1.84 -2.55
CA GLU A 387 -23.68 -0.54 -1.95
C GLU A 387 -22.48 -0.67 -0.99
N ILE A 388 -21.39 0.06 -1.25
CA ILE A 388 -20.18 0.06 -0.42
C ILE A 388 -20.03 1.39 0.28
N THR A 389 -19.95 1.37 1.61
CA THR A 389 -19.60 2.52 2.45
C THR A 389 -18.16 2.43 2.93
N GLY A 390 -17.62 3.50 3.54
CA GLY A 390 -16.23 3.54 3.99
C GLY A 390 -15.26 3.87 2.86
N LEU A 391 -15.66 4.70 1.91
CA LEU A 391 -14.88 5.03 0.71
C LEU A 391 -13.57 5.72 1.03
N GLU A 392 -13.48 6.39 2.17
CA GLU A 392 -12.23 6.98 2.66
C GLU A 392 -11.09 5.96 2.76
N HIS A 393 -11.40 4.68 2.93
CA HIS A 393 -10.40 3.62 2.90
C HIS A 393 -9.91 3.30 1.49
N ILE A 394 -10.81 3.28 0.51
CA ILE A 394 -10.49 2.99 -0.90
C ILE A 394 -9.67 4.13 -1.50
N ASP A 395 -10.08 5.38 -1.23
CA ASP A 395 -9.46 6.60 -1.76
C ASP A 395 -8.02 6.83 -1.27
N ARG A 396 -7.60 6.08 -0.25
CA ARG A 396 -6.22 6.10 0.24
C ARG A 396 -5.22 5.43 -0.69
N GLY A 397 -5.65 4.59 -1.61
CA GLY A 397 -4.70 3.80 -2.39
C GLY A 397 -5.11 3.42 -3.81
N TYR A 398 -6.35 3.66 -4.20
CA TYR A 398 -6.82 3.40 -5.57
C TYR A 398 -7.18 4.70 -6.26
N SER A 399 -6.30 5.15 -7.15
CA SER A 399 -6.49 6.37 -7.93
C SER A 399 -7.55 6.16 -8.99
N ASN A 400 -8.56 7.05 -9.04
CA ASN A 400 -9.59 7.08 -10.10
C ASN A 400 -10.27 5.72 -10.35
N ILE A 401 -10.58 4.97 -9.28
CA ILE A 401 -11.10 3.60 -9.40
C ILE A 401 -12.42 3.55 -10.17
N VAL A 402 -13.29 4.55 -10.00
CA VAL A 402 -14.58 4.61 -10.69
C VAL A 402 -14.37 4.77 -12.18
N GLU A 403 -13.60 5.77 -12.59
CA GLU A 403 -13.32 6.08 -13.99
C GLU A 403 -12.60 4.92 -14.69
N LYS A 404 -11.62 4.31 -14.03
CA LYS A 404 -10.91 3.14 -14.56
C LYS A 404 -11.83 1.94 -14.77
N LEU A 405 -12.72 1.66 -13.83
CA LEU A 405 -13.68 0.57 -13.95
C LEU A 405 -14.77 0.86 -14.98
N GLN A 406 -15.26 2.09 -15.06
CA GLN A 406 -16.16 2.53 -16.13
C GLN A 406 -15.51 2.38 -17.52
N GLY A 407 -14.23 2.69 -17.65
CA GLY A 407 -13.45 2.48 -18.87
C GLY A 407 -13.34 1.01 -19.28
N LEU A 408 -13.48 0.08 -18.36
CA LEU A 408 -13.57 -1.37 -18.62
C LEU A 408 -15.01 -1.87 -18.87
N GLY A 409 -16.00 -0.97 -18.79
CA GLY A 409 -17.40 -1.29 -19.01
C GLY A 409 -18.21 -1.59 -17.74
N ALA A 410 -17.68 -1.32 -16.57
CA ALA A 410 -18.41 -1.49 -15.32
C ALA A 410 -19.51 -0.45 -15.15
N THR A 411 -20.64 -0.86 -14.59
CA THR A 411 -21.70 0.04 -14.13
C THR A 411 -21.45 0.34 -12.65
N ILE A 412 -20.76 1.43 -12.42
CA ILE A 412 -20.28 1.86 -11.10
C ILE A 412 -20.38 3.39 -10.99
N TRP A 413 -20.82 3.90 -9.85
CA TRP A 413 -20.92 5.34 -9.60
C TRP A 413 -20.81 5.65 -8.11
N ARG A 414 -20.49 6.91 -7.79
CA ARG A 414 -20.55 7.43 -6.42
C ARG A 414 -21.89 8.12 -6.21
N GLU A 415 -22.48 7.87 -5.05
CA GLU A 415 -23.73 8.50 -4.62
C GLU A 415 -23.49 9.19 -3.28
N GLY A 416 -23.86 10.48 -3.21
CA GLY A 416 -23.88 11.22 -1.95
C GLY A 416 -25.12 10.88 -1.12
N LEU A 417 -25.00 10.97 0.22
CA LEU A 417 -26.19 10.90 1.08
C LEU A 417 -27.10 12.09 0.79
N SER A 418 -28.40 11.85 0.68
CA SER A 418 -29.41 12.91 0.64
C SER A 418 -29.37 13.74 1.94
N LYS A 419 -29.89 14.98 1.91
CA LYS A 419 -29.99 15.79 3.13
C LYS A 419 -30.80 15.09 4.22
N GLU A 420 -31.82 14.34 3.86
CA GLU A 420 -32.68 13.58 4.78
C GLU A 420 -31.92 12.42 5.45
N GLU A 421 -31.10 11.68 4.71
CA GLU A 421 -30.25 10.63 5.25
C GLU A 421 -29.15 11.19 6.18
N MET A 422 -28.61 12.38 5.87
CA MET A 422 -27.65 13.07 6.74
C MET A 422 -28.27 13.56 8.05
N GLU A 423 -29.51 14.00 8.05
CA GLU A 423 -30.25 14.43 9.25
C GLU A 423 -30.61 13.24 10.14
N GLN A 424 -31.02 12.11 9.56
CA GLN A 424 -31.26 10.88 10.32
C GLN A 424 -30.01 10.35 11.04
N ILE A 425 -28.84 10.42 10.41
CA ILE A 425 -27.57 10.00 11.04
C ILE A 425 -27.16 10.95 12.18
N LYS A 426 -27.48 12.23 12.08
CA LYS A 426 -27.17 13.20 13.15
C LYS A 426 -28.11 13.10 14.36
N SER A 427 -29.25 12.46 14.20
CA SER A 427 -30.26 12.25 15.25
C SER A 427 -30.12 10.91 16.00
N MET A 428 -29.22 10.03 15.56
CA MET A 428 -28.81 8.78 16.22
C MET A 428 -27.51 8.98 17.04
#